data_ff3766e8a7787229e98c098c532468a6
#
_entry.id   ff3766e8a7787229e98c098c532468a6
#
_cell.length_a   1.000
_cell.length_b   1.000
_cell.length_c   1.000
_cell.angle_alpha   90.00
_cell.angle_beta   90.00
_cell.angle_gamma   90.00
#
_symmetry.space_group_name_H-M   'P 1'
#
loop_
_entity.id
_entity.type
_entity.pdbx_description
1 polymer ?
#
loop_
_entity_poly.entity_id
_entity_poly.type
_entity_poly.pdbx_seq_one_letter_code
_entity_poly.pdbx_strand_id
1 'polypeptide(L)' 'MGFSEKIRMLRKELRMSQPAVAAEMGISMRGYQDMELGTLPRYENLLRVADYYDVSVDWLMGRTENRYAHKG' A
#
# COMPACT_ATOMS: atom_id res chain seq x y z
N MET A 1 -13.35 3.65 -2.41
CA MET A 1 -12.15 2.93 -2.88
C MET A 1 -11.54 2.17 -1.70
N GLY A 2 -11.33 0.88 -1.86
CA GLY A 2 -10.79 0.04 -0.81
C GLY A 2 -9.27 0.02 -0.78
N PHE A 3 -8.72 -0.69 0.23
CA PHE A 3 -7.27 -0.81 0.42
C PHE A 3 -6.56 -1.30 -0.84
N SER A 4 -7.02 -2.42 -1.41
CA SER A 4 -6.34 -3.01 -2.56
C SER A 4 -6.36 -2.11 -3.80
N GLU A 5 -7.46 -1.41 -4.02
CA GLU A 5 -7.56 -0.46 -5.12
C GLU A 5 -6.63 0.73 -4.91
N LYS A 6 -6.52 1.21 -3.67
CA LYS A 6 -5.64 2.33 -3.34
C LYS A 6 -4.19 1.99 -3.61
N ILE A 7 -3.72 0.82 -3.16
CA ILE A 7 -2.31 0.46 -3.37
C ILE A 7 -2.02 0.20 -4.84
N ARG A 8 -2.98 -0.34 -5.59
CA ARG A 8 -2.81 -0.50 -7.03
C ARG A 8 -2.69 0.86 -7.73
N MET A 9 -3.55 1.80 -7.34
CA MET A 9 -3.50 3.17 -7.87
C MET A 9 -2.15 3.83 -7.59
N LEU A 10 -1.67 3.71 -6.35
CA LEU A 10 -0.39 4.29 -5.96
C LEU A 10 0.77 3.69 -6.75
N ARG A 11 0.75 2.37 -6.94
CA ARG A 11 1.77 1.69 -7.72
C ARG A 11 1.79 2.21 -9.15
N LYS A 12 0.62 2.37 -9.75
CA LYS A 12 0.49 2.87 -11.12
C LYS A 12 0.94 4.33 -11.23
N GLU A 13 0.72 5.14 -10.20
CA GLU A 13 1.25 6.51 -10.18
C GLU A 13 2.76 6.52 -10.28
N LEU A 14 3.42 5.53 -9.68
CA LEU A 14 4.88 5.39 -9.75
C LEU A 14 5.36 4.70 -11.02
N ARG A 15 4.44 4.20 -11.84
CA ARG A 15 4.73 3.46 -13.07
C ARG A 15 5.62 2.24 -12.82
N MET A 16 5.38 1.55 -11.71
CA MET A 16 6.17 0.38 -11.33
C MET A 16 5.35 -0.89 -11.43
N SER A 17 6.04 -2.00 -11.68
CA SER A 17 5.43 -3.32 -11.69
C SER A 17 5.24 -3.83 -10.26
N GLN A 18 4.39 -4.85 -10.10
CA GLN A 18 4.21 -5.49 -8.80
C GLN A 18 5.52 -6.07 -8.25
N PRO A 19 6.32 -6.81 -9.04
CA PRO A 19 7.60 -7.29 -8.53
C PRO A 19 8.53 -6.19 -8.08
N ALA A 20 8.54 -5.07 -8.79
CA ALA A 20 9.44 -3.96 -8.47
C ALA A 20 9.10 -3.33 -7.13
N VAL A 21 7.82 -3.01 -6.89
CA VAL A 21 7.44 -2.40 -5.62
C VAL A 21 7.58 -3.40 -4.46
N ALA A 22 7.26 -4.67 -4.69
CA ALA A 22 7.41 -5.69 -3.66
C ALA A 22 8.86 -5.79 -3.20
N ALA A 23 9.79 -5.83 -4.15
CA ALA A 23 11.22 -5.90 -3.85
C ALA A 23 11.66 -4.68 -3.03
N GLU A 24 11.22 -3.50 -3.41
CA GLU A 24 11.61 -2.27 -2.70
C GLU A 24 11.02 -2.20 -1.30
N MET A 25 9.81 -2.73 -1.12
CA MET A 25 9.17 -2.78 0.21
C MET A 25 9.78 -3.86 1.11
N GLY A 26 10.51 -4.81 0.55
CA GLY A 26 10.98 -5.98 1.29
C GLY A 26 9.86 -6.98 1.58
N ILE A 27 8.87 -7.04 0.72
CA ILE A 27 7.73 -7.96 0.81
C ILE A 27 7.83 -8.93 -0.36
N SER A 28 7.44 -10.20 -0.15
CA SER A 28 7.43 -11.15 -1.25
C SER A 28 6.46 -10.71 -2.34
N MET A 29 6.77 -11.05 -3.59
CA MET A 29 5.90 -10.70 -4.70
C MET A 29 4.51 -11.26 -4.51
N ARG A 30 4.40 -12.51 -4.05
CA ARG A 30 3.12 -13.15 -3.79
C ARG A 30 2.33 -12.42 -2.71
N GLY A 31 3.00 -12.04 -1.63
CA GLY A 31 2.36 -11.29 -0.56
C GLY A 31 1.85 -9.95 -1.03
N TYR A 32 2.63 -9.24 -1.82
CA TYR A 32 2.18 -7.97 -2.37
C TYR A 32 1.02 -8.16 -3.33
N GLN A 33 1.12 -9.16 -4.21
CA GLN A 33 0.07 -9.49 -5.17
C GLN A 33 -1.26 -9.78 -4.47
N ASP A 34 -1.20 -10.56 -3.39
CA ASP A 34 -2.39 -10.88 -2.60
C ASP A 34 -3.03 -9.62 -2.02
N MET A 35 -2.24 -8.64 -1.62
CA MET A 35 -2.77 -7.36 -1.14
C MET A 35 -3.57 -6.63 -2.22
N GLU A 36 -3.08 -6.65 -3.46
CA GLU A 36 -3.81 -6.03 -4.57
C GLU A 36 -5.06 -6.83 -4.96
N LEU A 37 -5.13 -8.09 -4.56
CA LEU A 37 -6.29 -8.93 -4.78
C LEU A 37 -7.32 -8.88 -3.64
N GLY A 38 -7.02 -8.13 -2.58
CA GLY A 38 -7.97 -7.90 -1.51
C GLY A 38 -7.57 -8.41 -0.14
N THR A 39 -6.44 -9.13 -0.03
CA THR A 39 -5.97 -9.62 1.27
C THR A 39 -5.38 -8.47 2.08
N LEU A 40 -5.88 -8.28 3.29
CA LEU A 40 -5.31 -7.27 4.18
C LEU A 40 -4.01 -7.79 4.78
N PRO A 41 -2.96 -6.99 4.79
CA PRO A 41 -1.67 -7.41 5.34
C PRO A 41 -1.67 -7.37 6.87
N ARG A 42 -0.67 -8.01 7.45
CA ARG A 42 -0.38 -7.84 8.87
C ARG A 42 0.08 -6.41 9.11
N TYR A 43 0.03 -6.01 10.38
CA TYR A 43 0.36 -4.65 10.78
C TYR A 43 1.73 -4.18 10.27
N GLU A 44 2.76 -5.02 10.39
CA GLU A 44 4.11 -4.64 9.94
C GLU A 44 4.16 -4.35 8.45
N ASN A 45 3.49 -5.17 7.65
CA ASN A 45 3.45 -4.96 6.21
C ASN A 45 2.58 -3.77 5.83
N LEU A 46 1.52 -3.51 6.59
CA LEU A 46 0.70 -2.32 6.40
C LEU A 46 1.54 -1.05 6.58
N LEU A 47 2.39 -1.03 7.62
CA LEU A 47 3.28 0.10 7.85
C LEU A 47 4.29 0.24 6.71
N ARG A 48 4.86 -0.87 6.24
CA ARG A 48 5.80 -0.84 5.10
C ARG A 48 5.16 -0.26 3.85
N VAL A 49 3.93 -0.66 3.57
CA VAL A 49 3.19 -0.15 2.41
C VAL A 49 2.94 1.34 2.55
N ALA A 50 2.46 1.77 3.70
CA ALA A 50 2.18 3.18 3.95
C ALA A 50 3.44 4.04 3.86
N ASP A 51 4.54 3.56 4.44
CA ASP A 51 5.81 4.28 4.41
C ASP A 51 6.37 4.35 2.98
N TYR A 52 6.30 3.25 2.26
CA TYR A 52 6.82 3.22 0.89
C TYR A 52 6.08 4.19 -0.02
N TYR A 53 4.76 4.16 0.03
CA TYR A 53 3.94 5.05 -0.80
C TYR A 53 3.79 6.44 -0.20
N ASP A 54 4.33 6.65 0.99
CA ASP A 54 4.30 7.93 1.69
C ASP A 54 2.88 8.45 1.89
N VAL A 55 2.02 7.58 2.40
CA VAL A 55 0.61 7.89 2.66
C VAL A 55 0.23 7.50 4.09
N SER A 56 -0.90 8.02 4.54
CA SER A 56 -1.45 7.72 5.86
C SER A 56 -2.00 6.29 5.91
N VAL A 57 -1.71 5.58 7.00
CA VAL A 57 -2.35 4.29 7.29
C VAL A 57 -3.87 4.48 7.41
N ASP A 58 -4.30 5.56 8.06
CA ASP A 58 -5.72 5.83 8.21
C ASP A 58 -6.41 5.98 6.86
N TRP A 59 -5.76 6.66 5.92
CA TRP A 59 -6.32 6.80 4.57
C TRP A 59 -6.38 5.44 3.87
N LEU A 60 -5.34 4.63 3.99
CA LEU A 60 -5.33 3.29 3.38
C LEU A 60 -6.47 2.44 3.93
N MET A 61 -6.76 2.57 5.22
CA MET A 61 -7.78 1.77 5.88
C MET A 61 -9.18 2.40 5.79
N GLY A 62 -9.33 3.52 5.10
CA GLY A 62 -10.63 4.15 4.90
C GLY A 62 -11.14 4.95 6.08
N ARG A 63 -10.29 5.29 7.06
CA ARG A 63 -10.69 6.06 8.24
C ARG A 63 -10.70 7.56 8.00
N THR A 64 -10.07 8.01 6.95
CA THR A 64 -10.05 9.42 6.54
C THR A 64 -9.97 9.48 5.03
N GLU A 65 -10.45 10.57 4.45
CA GLU A 65 -10.30 10.83 3.03
C GLU A 65 -9.00 11.60 2.73
N ASN A 66 -8.31 12.04 3.76
CA ASN A 66 -7.04 12.76 3.59
C ASN A 66 -5.90 11.77 3.48
N ARG A 67 -5.36 11.64 2.27
CA ARG A 67 -4.27 10.74 1.91
C ARG A 67 -3.03 10.91 2.79
N TYR A 68 -2.81 12.09 3.33
CA TYR A 68 -1.63 12.43 4.11
C TYR A 68 -1.95 12.73 5.59
N ALA A 69 -3.13 12.35 6.06
CA ALA A 69 -3.50 12.54 7.45
C ALA A 69 -2.48 11.85 8.36
N HIS A 70 -2.07 12.54 9.42
CA HIS A 70 -1.11 12.02 10.40
C HIS A 70 0.28 11.74 9.86
N LYS A 71 0.63 12.30 8.73
CA LYS A 71 1.99 12.31 8.27
C LYS A 71 2.67 13.52 8.87
N GLY A 72 3.68 13.24 9.58
CA GLY A 72 4.32 14.24 10.32
C GLY A 72 5.37 15.00 9.91
#